data_0aff369affe30eadbf157db0dd661edc
#
_entry.id   0aff369affe30eadbf157db0dd661edc
#
_cell.length_a   1.000
_cell.length_b   1.000
_cell.length_c   1.000
_cell.angle_alpha   90.00
_cell.angle_beta   90.00
_cell.angle_gamma   90.00
#
_symmetry.space_group_name_H-M   'P 1'
#
loop_
_entity.id
_entity.type
_entity.pdbx_description
1 polymer ?
#
loop_
_entity_poly.entity_id
_entity_poly.type
_entity_poly.pdbx_seq_one_letter_code
_entity_poly.pdbx_strand_id
1 'polypeptide(L)'
;MSEGDHHVTNNTTKFLYAFTQKVLNSNKSIRWVAITDQDGIILNEQNREGFDSLLTEEENQESAINTIIRQKTRTKFEPKIGKLNYALGRYQKLSRCLIPINENYYLILTMDFDQYNFDKIIIERIIPLIKENNENSNYDN
;
A
#
# COMPACT_ATOMS: atom_id res chain seq x y z
N MET A 1 -6.88 15.32 18.37
CA MET A 1 -5.86 14.76 17.77
C MET A 1 -4.85 15.58 17.68
N SER A 2 -4.07 14.99 17.77
CA SER A 2 -3.01 15.70 17.40
C SER A 2 -2.72 15.52 15.97
N GLU A 3 -2.59 16.58 15.30
CA GLU A 3 -2.15 16.55 13.95
C GLU A 3 -0.80 15.87 13.83
N GLY A 4 -0.05 15.86 14.93
CA GLY A 4 1.25 15.22 14.93
C GLY A 4 1.23 13.74 14.63
N ASP A 5 0.12 13.04 14.92
CA ASP A 5 0.03 11.61 14.67
C ASP A 5 0.12 11.25 13.19
N HIS A 6 -0.24 12.18 12.30
CA HIS A 6 -0.26 11.96 10.87
C HIS A 6 0.66 12.94 10.13
N HIS A 7 1.46 13.64 10.89
CA HIS A 7 2.37 14.61 10.30
C HIS A 7 3.60 13.94 9.68
N VAL A 8 3.95 14.35 8.47
CA VAL A 8 5.17 13.91 7.81
C VAL A 8 5.97 15.13 7.37
N THR A 9 7.28 14.98 7.34
CA THR A 9 8.17 16.05 6.90
C THR A 9 8.10 16.18 5.38
N ASN A 10 8.60 17.30 4.85
CA ASN A 10 8.69 17.49 3.40
C ASN A 10 9.55 16.42 2.74
N ASN A 11 10.65 16.03 3.40
CA ASN A 11 11.51 14.97 2.86
C ASN A 11 10.81 13.63 2.85
N THR A 12 10.07 13.33 3.91
CA THR A 12 9.28 12.10 3.99
C THR A 12 8.21 12.10 2.91
N THR A 13 7.51 13.23 2.71
CA THR A 13 6.48 13.35 1.67
C THR A 13 7.07 13.06 0.29
N LYS A 14 8.22 13.65 -0.02
CA LYS A 14 8.89 13.40 -1.31
C LYS A 14 9.30 11.94 -1.47
N PHE A 15 9.76 11.33 -0.38
CA PHE A 15 10.17 9.93 -0.38
C PHE A 15 8.99 9.01 -0.65
N LEU A 16 7.86 9.27 0.01
CA LEU A 16 6.63 8.50 -0.19
C LEU A 16 6.12 8.64 -1.62
N TYR A 17 6.15 9.87 -2.15
CA TYR A 17 5.74 10.12 -3.53
C TYR A 17 6.61 9.35 -4.51
N ALA A 18 7.92 9.41 -4.36
CA ALA A 18 8.84 8.71 -5.24
C ALA A 18 8.63 7.20 -5.19
N PHE A 19 8.39 6.67 -3.99
CA PHE A 19 8.14 5.24 -3.83
C PHE A 19 6.83 4.80 -4.49
N THR A 20 5.74 5.55 -4.27
CA THR A 20 4.46 5.22 -4.93
C THR A 20 4.60 5.25 -6.45
N GLN A 21 5.38 6.19 -6.99
CA GLN A 21 5.64 6.24 -8.43
C GLN A 21 6.37 4.98 -8.91
N LYS A 22 7.39 4.54 -8.18
CA LYS A 22 8.13 3.33 -8.53
C LYS A 22 7.21 2.10 -8.53
N VAL A 23 6.35 1.99 -7.54
CA VAL A 23 5.40 0.88 -7.46
C VAL A 23 4.43 0.94 -8.64
N LEU A 24 3.84 2.10 -8.89
CA LEU A 24 2.88 2.28 -9.98
C LEU A 24 3.52 1.93 -11.33
N ASN A 25 4.79 2.29 -11.51
CA ASN A 25 5.50 2.07 -12.78
C ASN A 25 6.08 0.65 -12.91
N SER A 26 6.01 -0.16 -11.86
CA SER A 26 6.60 -1.50 -11.89
C SER A 26 5.82 -2.50 -12.74
N ASN A 27 4.53 -2.25 -12.96
CA ASN A 27 3.70 -3.07 -13.82
C ASN A 27 2.51 -2.27 -14.31
N LYS A 28 2.21 -2.40 -15.60
CA LYS A 28 1.14 -1.62 -16.24
C LYS A 28 -0.27 -1.97 -15.77
N SER A 29 -0.45 -3.13 -15.13
CA SER A 29 -1.76 -3.54 -14.62
C SER A 29 -2.11 -2.90 -13.28
N ILE A 30 -1.15 -2.25 -12.62
CA ILE A 30 -1.40 -1.54 -11.37
C ILE A 30 -2.14 -0.24 -11.69
N ARG A 31 -3.30 -0.05 -11.07
CA ARG A 31 -4.19 1.09 -11.35
C ARG A 31 -4.05 2.21 -10.34
N TRP A 32 -3.84 1.86 -9.07
CA TRP A 32 -3.83 2.80 -7.97
C TRP A 32 -2.90 2.28 -6.89
N VAL A 33 -2.17 3.19 -6.26
CA VAL A 33 -1.23 2.87 -5.20
C VAL A 33 -1.40 3.89 -4.08
N ALA A 34 -1.42 3.43 -2.84
CA ALA A 34 -1.46 4.31 -1.67
C ALA A 34 -0.53 3.81 -0.59
N ILE A 35 0.04 4.75 0.15
CA ILE A 35 0.76 4.45 1.39
C ILE A 35 -0.04 5.01 2.54
N THR A 36 -0.24 4.20 3.57
CA THR A 36 -0.97 4.62 4.77
C THR A 36 -0.07 4.53 5.99
N ASP A 37 -0.48 5.23 7.05
CA ASP A 37 0.09 5.04 8.36
C ASP A 37 -0.56 3.82 9.06
N GLN A 38 -0.25 3.63 10.33
CA GLN A 38 -0.75 2.49 11.12
C GLN A 38 -2.25 2.57 11.45
N ASP A 39 -2.87 3.70 11.20
CA ASP A 39 -4.31 3.88 11.40
C ASP A 39 -5.09 3.81 10.10
N GLY A 40 -4.40 3.59 8.98
CA GLY A 40 -5.03 3.51 7.68
C GLY A 40 -5.24 4.87 7.01
N ILE A 41 -4.67 5.93 7.57
CA ILE A 41 -4.76 7.25 6.96
C ILE A 41 -3.83 7.30 5.75
N ILE A 42 -4.38 7.64 4.60
CA ILE A 42 -3.63 7.71 3.35
C ILE A 42 -2.70 8.93 3.39
N LEU A 43 -1.41 8.68 3.27
CA LEU A 43 -0.37 9.72 3.28
C LEU A 43 0.02 10.16 1.88
N ASN A 44 -0.08 9.25 0.92
CA ASN A 44 0.18 9.52 -0.49
C ASN A 44 -0.59 8.51 -1.32
N GLU A 45 -1.18 8.95 -2.42
CA GLU A 45 -1.84 8.05 -3.35
C GLU A 45 -1.70 8.55 -4.76
N GLN A 46 -1.68 7.62 -5.70
CA GLN A 46 -1.56 7.94 -7.11
C GLN A 46 -2.39 6.99 -7.94
N ASN A 47 -3.07 7.56 -8.93
CA ASN A 47 -3.80 6.80 -9.94
C ASN A 47 -2.97 6.70 -11.20
N ARG A 48 -3.14 5.61 -11.92
CA ARG A 48 -2.56 5.51 -13.25
C ARG A 48 -3.28 6.47 -14.18
N GLU A 49 -2.50 7.20 -14.94
CA GLU A 49 -3.04 8.12 -15.93
C GLU A 49 -3.90 7.37 -16.93
N GLY A 50 -5.04 7.96 -17.28
CA GLY A 50 -5.95 7.37 -18.24
C GLY A 50 -6.99 6.42 -17.65
N PHE A 51 -6.94 6.16 -16.35
CA PHE A 51 -7.94 5.32 -15.67
C PHE A 51 -8.72 6.13 -14.66
N ASP A 52 -10.03 5.96 -14.67
CA ASP A 52 -10.87 6.53 -13.63
C ASP A 52 -10.88 5.59 -12.43
N SER A 53 -10.78 6.17 -11.24
CA SER A 53 -10.88 5.37 -10.02
C SER A 53 -12.28 4.82 -9.88
N LEU A 54 -12.42 3.53 -9.53
CA LEU A 54 -13.71 2.93 -9.27
C LEU A 54 -14.32 3.42 -7.94
N LEU A 55 -13.48 3.85 -7.02
CA LEU A 55 -13.90 4.41 -5.74
C LEU A 55 -13.60 5.91 -5.71
N THR A 56 -14.43 6.66 -4.97
CA THR A 56 -14.15 8.07 -4.71
C THR A 56 -12.98 8.18 -3.73
N GLU A 57 -12.43 9.38 -3.58
CA GLU A 57 -11.39 9.64 -2.58
C GLU A 57 -11.82 9.23 -1.18
N GLU A 58 -13.05 9.59 -0.81
CA GLU A 58 -13.58 9.25 0.51
C GLU A 58 -13.74 7.75 0.68
N GLU A 59 -14.22 7.07 -0.36
CA GLU A 59 -14.35 5.61 -0.33
C GLU A 59 -12.99 4.92 -0.25
N ASN A 60 -11.98 5.44 -0.94
CA ASN A 60 -10.62 4.91 -0.84
C ASN A 60 -10.09 5.04 0.59
N GLN A 61 -10.31 6.20 1.22
CA GLN A 61 -9.88 6.42 2.61
C GLN A 61 -10.61 5.49 3.57
N GLU A 62 -11.92 5.35 3.43
CA GLU A 62 -12.72 4.45 4.26
C GLU A 62 -12.25 3.00 4.09
N SER A 63 -12.04 2.57 2.85
CA SER A 63 -11.56 1.23 2.53
C SER A 63 -10.18 0.96 3.13
N ALA A 64 -9.30 1.97 3.09
CA ALA A 64 -7.96 1.84 3.66
C ALA A 64 -8.04 1.63 5.18
N ILE A 65 -8.84 2.41 5.87
CA ILE A 65 -9.02 2.27 7.32
C ILE A 65 -9.54 0.88 7.66
N ASN A 66 -10.55 0.40 6.94
CA ASN A 66 -11.12 -0.93 7.16
C ASN A 66 -10.09 -2.04 6.89
N THR A 67 -9.25 -1.85 5.89
CA THR A 67 -8.16 -2.80 5.57
C THR A 67 -7.19 -2.92 6.75
N ILE A 68 -6.81 -1.79 7.34
CA ILE A 68 -5.87 -1.80 8.46
C ILE A 68 -6.52 -2.39 9.72
N ILE A 69 -7.80 -2.14 9.95
CA ILE A 69 -8.52 -2.77 11.07
C ILE A 69 -8.47 -4.30 10.94
N ARG A 70 -8.72 -4.83 9.74
CA ARG A 70 -8.61 -6.28 9.50
C ARG A 70 -7.19 -6.79 9.72
N GLN A 71 -6.20 -6.01 9.31
CA GLN A 71 -4.79 -6.39 9.50
C GLN A 71 -4.42 -6.47 10.99
N LYS A 72 -4.91 -5.54 11.79
CA LYS A 72 -4.66 -5.58 13.25
C LYS A 72 -5.20 -6.85 13.88
N THR A 73 -6.31 -7.37 13.38
CA THR A 73 -6.85 -8.65 13.84
C THR A 73 -5.91 -9.81 13.51
N ARG A 74 -5.27 -9.76 12.34
CA ARG A 74 -4.32 -10.81 11.92
C ARG A 74 -3.07 -10.82 12.78
N THR A 75 -2.63 -9.67 13.31
CA THR A 75 -1.39 -9.58 14.07
C THR A 75 -1.39 -10.41 15.34
N LYS A 76 -2.56 -10.74 15.87
CA LYS A 76 -2.72 -11.64 17.02
C LYS A 76 -2.02 -12.97 16.82
N PHE A 77 -1.96 -13.46 15.60
CA PHE A 77 -1.48 -14.81 15.28
C PHE A 77 -0.04 -14.81 14.75
N GLU A 78 0.60 -13.65 14.65
CA GLU A 78 1.99 -13.55 14.18
C GLU A 78 2.97 -14.42 14.96
N PRO A 79 2.84 -14.56 16.29
CA PRO A 79 3.77 -15.43 17.02
C PRO A 79 3.75 -16.87 16.56
N LYS A 80 2.65 -17.33 15.98
CA LYS A 80 2.51 -18.72 15.53
C LYS A 80 2.74 -18.90 14.05
N ILE A 81 2.25 -18.00 13.22
CA ILE A 81 2.33 -18.18 11.76
C ILE A 81 3.24 -17.17 11.06
N GLY A 82 3.82 -16.25 11.81
CA GLY A 82 4.71 -15.24 11.24
C GLY A 82 3.97 -14.00 10.77
N LYS A 83 4.73 -13.00 10.37
CA LYS A 83 4.18 -11.75 9.87
C LYS A 83 3.57 -11.92 8.50
N LEU A 84 2.54 -11.13 8.21
CA LEU A 84 1.92 -11.12 6.89
C LEU A 84 2.90 -10.60 5.84
N ASN A 85 3.07 -11.34 4.74
CA ASN A 85 3.82 -10.86 3.59
C ASN A 85 2.93 -9.98 2.71
N TYR A 86 1.73 -10.43 2.40
CA TYR A 86 0.72 -9.63 1.71
C TYR A 86 -0.64 -10.32 1.83
N ALA A 87 -1.71 -9.54 1.65
CA ALA A 87 -3.06 -10.06 1.60
C ALA A 87 -3.72 -9.56 0.31
N LEU A 88 -4.24 -10.50 -0.47
CA LEU A 88 -4.83 -10.21 -1.77
C LEU A 88 -6.31 -10.54 -1.77
N GLY A 89 -7.14 -9.57 -2.14
CA GLY A 89 -8.55 -9.77 -2.38
C GLY A 89 -8.85 -9.63 -3.86
N ARG A 90 -9.48 -10.66 -4.45
CA ARG A 90 -9.86 -10.58 -5.84
C ARG A 90 -11.36 -10.28 -5.95
N TYR A 91 -11.66 -9.14 -6.52
CA TYR A 91 -13.03 -8.71 -6.80
C TYR A 91 -13.36 -8.92 -8.28
N GLN A 92 -14.62 -8.81 -8.63
CA GLN A 92 -15.03 -8.99 -10.01
C GLN A 92 -14.42 -7.95 -10.96
N LYS A 93 -14.19 -6.74 -10.47
CA LYS A 93 -13.71 -5.63 -11.31
C LYS A 93 -12.26 -5.26 -11.11
N LEU A 94 -11.63 -5.72 -10.06
CA LEU A 94 -10.21 -5.46 -9.77
C LEU A 94 -9.72 -6.40 -8.70
N SER A 95 -8.41 -6.40 -8.49
CA SER A 95 -7.80 -7.02 -7.32
C SER A 95 -7.21 -5.93 -6.44
N ARG A 96 -7.22 -6.17 -5.12
CA ARG A 96 -6.73 -5.21 -4.14
C ARG A 96 -5.77 -5.92 -3.20
N CYS A 97 -4.61 -5.34 -2.98
CA CYS A 97 -3.55 -5.98 -2.20
C CYS A 97 -3.06 -5.05 -1.09
N LEU A 98 -2.87 -5.63 0.09
CA LEU A 98 -2.23 -4.97 1.23
C LEU A 98 -0.85 -5.59 1.43
N ILE A 99 0.18 -4.76 1.51
CA ILE A 99 1.55 -5.22 1.76
C ILE A 99 2.14 -4.36 2.89
N PRO A 100 2.55 -4.94 4.02
CA PRO A 100 3.25 -4.16 5.04
C PRO A 100 4.60 -3.66 4.50
N ILE A 101 4.89 -2.39 4.70
CA ILE A 101 6.17 -1.80 4.29
C ILE A 101 7.19 -1.94 5.43
N ASN A 102 6.83 -1.45 6.59
CA ASN A 102 7.62 -1.52 7.82
C ASN A 102 6.67 -1.33 9.00
N GLU A 103 7.19 -1.05 10.17
CA GLU A 103 6.36 -0.88 11.36
C GLU A 103 5.47 0.37 11.33
N ASN A 104 5.78 1.32 10.45
CA ASN A 104 5.05 2.59 10.39
C ASN A 104 4.06 2.71 9.24
N TYR A 105 4.28 1.94 8.15
CA TYR A 105 3.54 2.16 6.90
C TYR A 105 3.06 0.90 6.26
N TYR A 106 1.94 1.02 5.55
CA TYR A 106 1.38 -0.02 4.70
C TYR A 106 1.26 0.48 3.27
N LEU A 107 1.41 -0.45 2.33
CA LEU A 107 1.15 -0.21 0.92
C LEU A 107 -0.16 -0.88 0.56
N ILE A 108 -1.05 -0.16 -0.11
CA ILE A 108 -2.27 -0.72 -0.68
C ILE A 108 -2.26 -0.40 -2.16
N LEU A 109 -2.56 -1.40 -2.98
CA LEU A 109 -2.63 -1.17 -4.43
C LEU A 109 -3.77 -1.97 -5.04
N THR A 110 -4.21 -1.51 -6.21
CA THR A 110 -5.21 -2.22 -7.01
C THR A 110 -4.62 -2.56 -8.36
N MET A 111 -5.05 -3.69 -8.90
CA MET A 111 -4.63 -4.17 -10.21
C MET A 111 -5.86 -4.51 -11.05
N ASP A 112 -5.69 -4.49 -12.38
CA ASP A 112 -6.76 -4.82 -13.32
C ASP A 112 -7.32 -6.22 -13.07
N PHE A 113 -8.62 -6.37 -13.29
CA PHE A 113 -9.30 -7.64 -13.05
C PHE A 113 -8.81 -8.77 -13.96
N ASP A 114 -8.26 -8.45 -15.12
CA ASP A 114 -7.77 -9.44 -16.09
C ASP A 114 -6.30 -9.83 -15.85
N GLN A 115 -5.66 -9.27 -14.82
CA GLN A 115 -4.32 -9.71 -14.44
C GLN A 115 -4.41 -10.98 -13.60
N TYR A 116 -3.72 -12.04 -14.02
CA TYR A 116 -3.75 -13.34 -13.34
C TYR A 116 -2.42 -13.70 -12.66
N ASN A 117 -1.39 -12.89 -12.82
CA ASN A 117 -0.08 -13.14 -12.23
C ASN A 117 0.18 -12.25 -11.01
N PHE A 118 -0.85 -12.06 -10.17
CA PHE A 118 -0.74 -11.17 -9.00
C PHE A 118 0.41 -11.54 -8.09
N ASP A 119 0.49 -12.80 -7.70
CA ASP A 119 1.52 -13.26 -6.78
C ASP A 119 2.92 -13.04 -7.34
N LYS A 120 3.09 -13.32 -8.61
CA LYS A 120 4.37 -13.14 -9.27
C LYS A 120 4.79 -11.67 -9.28
N ILE A 121 3.85 -10.77 -9.60
CA ILE A 121 4.13 -9.33 -9.62
C ILE A 121 4.50 -8.86 -8.21
N ILE A 122 3.72 -9.27 -7.21
CA ILE A 122 3.96 -8.86 -5.82
C ILE A 122 5.31 -9.38 -5.34
N ILE A 123 5.59 -10.66 -5.52
CA ILE A 123 6.80 -11.30 -5.00
C ILE A 123 8.04 -10.87 -5.76
N GLU A 124 7.97 -10.79 -7.08
CA GLU A 124 9.15 -10.54 -7.90
C GLU A 124 9.43 -9.06 -8.16
N ARG A 125 8.44 -8.18 -8.02
CA ARG A 125 8.60 -6.76 -8.34
C ARG A 125 8.34 -5.83 -7.17
N ILE A 126 7.23 -6.04 -6.44
CA ILE A 126 6.81 -5.09 -5.41
C ILE A 126 7.57 -5.28 -4.11
N ILE A 127 7.63 -6.51 -3.60
CA ILE A 127 8.34 -6.80 -2.36
C ILE A 127 9.82 -6.42 -2.45
N PRO A 128 10.53 -6.72 -3.55
CA PRO A 128 11.91 -6.25 -3.69
C PRO A 128 12.04 -4.73 -3.66
N LEU A 129 11.09 -3.99 -4.24
CA LEU A 129 11.09 -2.52 -4.16
C LEU A 129 10.92 -2.05 -2.72
N ILE A 130 10.05 -2.71 -1.96
CA ILE A 130 9.84 -2.38 -0.55
C ILE A 130 11.14 -2.61 0.24
N LYS A 131 11.80 -3.72 0.03
CA LYS A 131 13.06 -4.03 0.72
C LYS A 131 14.14 -3.00 0.40
N GLU A 132 14.30 -2.69 -0.87
CA GLU A 132 15.25 -1.69 -1.31
C GLU A 132 14.92 -0.33 -0.71
N ASN A 133 13.65 0.05 -0.71
CA ASN A 133 13.19 1.31 -0.16
C ASN A 133 13.46 1.39 1.34
N ASN A 134 13.27 0.31 2.09
CA ASN A 134 13.53 0.27 3.53
C ASN A 134 15.02 0.41 3.84
N GLU A 135 15.87 -0.18 3.02
CA GLU A 135 17.32 -0.08 3.20
C GLU A 135 17.83 1.35 2.99
N ASN A 136 17.16 2.11 2.12
CA ASN A 136 17.56 3.46 1.74
C ASN A 136 16.66 4.53 2.34
N SER A 137 15.74 4.15 3.22
CA SER A 137 14.69 5.03 3.68
C SER A 137 15.11 5.88 4.87
N ASN A 138 14.56 7.08 4.92
CA ASN A 138 14.65 7.99 6.05
C ASN A 138 13.27 8.28 6.62
N TYR A 139 12.35 7.33 6.52
CA TYR A 139 10.97 7.53 6.99
C TYR A 139 10.89 7.95 8.45
N ASP A 140 11.81 7.44 9.27
CA ASP A 140 11.77 7.62 10.71
C ASP A 140 12.75 8.64 11.23
N ASN A 141 13.42 9.34 10.35
CA ASN A 141 14.45 10.31 10.74
C ASN A 141 13.93 11.74 10.78
#